data_3f32e9f50d408a2b619615811e8f29a6
#
_entry.id   3f32e9f50d408a2b619615811e8f29a6
#
_cell.length_a   1.000
_cell.length_b   1.000
_cell.length_c   1.000
_cell.angle_alpha   90.00
_cell.angle_beta   90.00
_cell.angle_gamma   90.00
#
_symmetry.space_group_name_H-M   'P 1'
#
loop_
_entity.id
_entity.type
_entity.pdbx_description
1 polymer ?
#
loop_
_entity_poly.entity_id
_entity_poly.type
_entity_poly.pdbx_seq_one_letter_code
_entity_poly.pdbx_strand_id
1 'polypeptide(L)'
;MSATATGSGRLSSFEGHYEKLASGYTVGFESYSEDSDPAELFKGLPDDRCQSPHWGYVLRGKVAFRYADREELYEEGDAYYAPPGHTPLFYAGTEVVEFSPTEAFDEIGVVAKNLRALGVEV
;
A
#
# COMPACT_ATOMS: atom_id res chain seq x y z
N MET A 1 -16.82 1.99 -2.61
CA MET A 1 -15.92 2.87 -1.90
C MET A 1 -16.44 3.19 -0.51
N SER A 2 -15.55 3.30 0.45
CA SER A 2 -15.94 3.63 1.82
C SER A 2 -16.59 5.01 1.90
N ALA A 3 -17.64 5.13 2.71
CA ALA A 3 -18.32 6.40 2.95
C ALA A 3 -17.54 7.32 3.90
N THR A 4 -16.71 6.74 4.76
CA THR A 4 -16.01 7.48 5.84
C THR A 4 -14.56 7.06 5.87
N ALA A 5 -13.71 7.79 5.19
CA ALA A 5 -12.27 7.55 5.23
C ALA A 5 -11.67 8.17 6.49
N THR A 6 -10.83 7.44 7.22
CA THR A 6 -10.10 7.93 8.38
C THR A 6 -8.78 8.58 8.02
N GLY A 7 -8.35 8.41 6.79
CA GLY A 7 -7.16 9.06 6.24
C GLY A 7 -7.10 8.93 4.75
N SER A 8 -6.47 9.87 4.10
CA SER A 8 -6.23 9.83 2.67
C SER A 8 -4.88 10.49 2.35
N GLY A 9 -4.22 9.99 1.31
CA GLY A 9 -2.99 10.56 0.78
C GLY A 9 -3.09 10.68 -0.73
N ARG A 10 -2.47 11.70 -1.29
CA ARG A 10 -2.55 11.96 -2.72
C ARG A 10 -1.23 12.45 -3.29
N LEU A 11 -0.79 11.76 -4.32
CA LEU A 11 0.25 12.20 -5.25
C LEU A 11 -0.42 12.45 -6.60
N SER A 12 0.30 13.07 -7.55
CA SER A 12 -0.23 13.24 -8.91
C SER A 12 -0.64 11.93 -9.57
N SER A 13 0.02 10.81 -9.20
CA SER A 13 -0.20 9.49 -9.78
C SER A 13 -0.84 8.49 -8.83
N PHE A 14 -1.12 8.89 -7.60
CA PHE A 14 -1.63 8.01 -6.55
C PHE A 14 -2.77 8.65 -5.79
N GLU A 15 -3.79 7.86 -5.48
CA GLU A 15 -4.86 8.26 -4.57
C GLU A 15 -5.19 7.10 -3.65
N GLY A 16 -5.24 7.35 -2.34
CA GLY A 16 -5.56 6.34 -1.35
C GLY A 16 -6.61 6.83 -0.36
N HIS A 17 -7.57 5.96 -0.02
CA HIS A 17 -8.60 6.20 0.96
C HIS A 17 -8.63 5.06 1.97
N TYR A 18 -8.56 5.39 3.26
CA TYR A 18 -8.38 4.41 4.32
C TYR A 18 -9.44 4.56 5.38
N GLU A 19 -9.93 3.44 5.91
CA GLU A 19 -10.91 3.40 6.97
C GLU A 19 -10.54 2.33 8.00
N LYS A 20 -10.55 2.72 9.27
CA LYS A 20 -10.35 1.78 10.37
C LYS A 20 -11.64 1.06 10.67
N LEU A 21 -11.56 -0.26 10.72
CA LEU A 21 -12.70 -1.12 11.01
C LEU A 21 -12.68 -1.52 12.49
N ALA A 22 -13.86 -1.82 13.05
CA ALA A 22 -14.00 -2.24 14.44
C ALA A 22 -13.30 -3.57 14.75
N SER A 23 -12.96 -4.34 13.71
CA SER A 23 -12.29 -5.64 13.83
C SER A 23 -10.80 -5.56 14.13
N GLY A 24 -10.21 -4.35 14.19
CA GLY A 24 -8.77 -4.18 14.35
C GLY A 24 -8.01 -4.16 13.02
N TYR A 25 -8.72 -4.05 11.91
CA TYR A 25 -8.15 -3.94 10.58
C TYR A 25 -8.45 -2.59 9.97
N THR A 26 -7.61 -2.18 9.05
CA THR A 26 -7.83 -1.00 8.22
C THR A 26 -7.99 -1.44 6.78
N VAL A 27 -9.03 -0.95 6.11
CA VAL A 27 -9.21 -1.16 4.67
C VAL A 27 -8.71 0.07 3.92
N GLY A 28 -7.95 -0.17 2.84
CA GLY A 28 -7.46 0.87 1.96
C GLY A 28 -7.94 0.62 0.54
N PHE A 29 -8.40 1.68 -0.11
CA PHE A 29 -8.67 1.70 -1.55
C PHE A 29 -7.60 2.56 -2.19
N GLU A 30 -6.80 1.97 -3.08
CA GLU A 30 -5.65 2.64 -3.68
C GLU A 30 -5.72 2.57 -5.18
N SER A 31 -5.43 3.68 -5.86
CA SER A 31 -5.40 3.74 -7.31
C SER A 31 -4.14 4.47 -7.79
N TYR A 32 -3.60 3.98 -8.89
CA TYR A 32 -2.34 4.45 -9.47
C TYR A 32 -2.56 4.73 -10.95
N SER A 33 -2.34 5.97 -11.39
CA SER A 33 -2.48 6.35 -12.80
C SER A 33 -1.20 6.15 -13.61
N GLU A 34 -0.07 5.95 -12.92
CA GLU A 34 1.24 5.71 -13.52
C GLU A 34 1.92 4.58 -12.79
N ASP A 35 2.96 4.01 -13.41
CA ASP A 35 3.80 3.03 -12.74
C ASP A 35 4.39 3.68 -11.48
N SER A 36 4.32 2.97 -10.36
CA SER A 36 4.78 3.49 -9.07
C SER A 36 5.64 2.47 -8.35
N ASP A 37 6.86 2.87 -8.01
CA ASP A 37 7.77 2.10 -7.19
C ASP A 37 8.02 2.87 -5.89
N PRO A 38 7.21 2.62 -4.85
CA PRO A 38 7.31 3.39 -3.61
C PRO A 38 8.39 2.89 -2.65
N ALA A 39 9.43 2.22 -3.13
CA ALA A 39 10.49 1.68 -2.28
C ALA A 39 11.10 2.72 -1.34
N GLU A 40 11.22 3.97 -1.79
CA GLU A 40 11.74 5.08 -0.99
C GLU A 40 10.91 5.33 0.28
N LEU A 41 9.63 5.01 0.27
CA LEU A 41 8.74 5.24 1.40
C LEU A 41 9.00 4.29 2.57
N PHE A 42 9.71 3.20 2.32
CA PHE A 42 9.99 2.18 3.34
C PHE A 42 11.37 2.33 3.97
N LYS A 43 12.10 3.38 3.65
CA LYS A 43 13.39 3.65 4.27
C LYS A 43 13.23 3.85 5.78
N GLY A 44 14.05 3.16 6.55
CA GLY A 44 14.03 3.20 8.00
C GLY A 44 13.25 2.05 8.63
N LEU A 45 12.50 1.29 7.83
CA LEU A 45 11.89 0.04 8.27
C LEU A 45 12.91 -1.10 8.15
N PRO A 46 12.69 -2.24 8.83
CA PRO A 46 13.62 -3.38 8.71
C PRO A 46 13.85 -3.76 7.25
N ASP A 47 15.11 -3.81 6.83
CA ASP A 47 15.55 -4.06 5.46
C ASP A 47 14.95 -3.08 4.43
N ASP A 48 14.52 -1.91 4.89
CA ASP A 48 13.83 -0.90 4.08
C ASP A 48 12.63 -1.48 3.32
N ARG A 49 11.88 -2.37 3.99
CA ARG A 49 10.70 -3.04 3.44
C ARG A 49 9.51 -2.89 4.36
N CYS A 50 8.32 -3.01 3.77
CA CYS A 50 7.07 -2.99 4.52
C CYS A 50 6.96 -4.25 5.37
N GLN A 51 6.72 -4.08 6.66
CA GLN A 51 6.60 -5.19 7.60
C GLN A 51 5.14 -5.48 7.96
N SER A 52 4.19 -4.76 7.37
CA SER A 52 2.78 -5.04 7.56
C SER A 52 2.31 -6.13 6.60
N PRO A 53 1.62 -7.17 7.08
CA PRO A 53 0.96 -8.09 6.17
C PRO A 53 -0.26 -7.39 5.55
N HIS A 54 -0.55 -7.75 4.30
CA HIS A 54 -1.72 -7.22 3.59
C HIS A 54 -2.49 -8.35 2.94
N TRP A 55 -3.82 -8.27 3.01
CA TRP A 55 -4.72 -9.12 2.24
C TRP A 55 -5.47 -8.20 1.30
N GLY A 56 -5.50 -8.53 0.03
CA GLY A 56 -6.11 -7.63 -0.94
C GLY A 56 -6.70 -8.31 -2.15
N TYR A 57 -7.25 -7.46 -3.00
CA TYR A 57 -7.87 -7.87 -4.25
C TYR A 57 -7.55 -6.83 -5.32
N VAL A 58 -7.10 -7.28 -6.49
CA VAL A 58 -6.79 -6.40 -7.59
C VAL A 58 -8.07 -6.12 -8.39
N LEU A 59 -8.58 -4.90 -8.28
CA LEU A 59 -9.77 -4.47 -8.98
C LEU A 59 -9.49 -4.20 -10.45
N ARG A 60 -8.32 -3.62 -10.75
CA ARG A 60 -7.85 -3.32 -12.11
C ARG A 60 -6.33 -3.32 -12.12
N GLY A 61 -5.75 -3.60 -13.29
CA GLY A 61 -4.31 -3.53 -13.49
C GLY A 61 -3.56 -4.68 -12.86
N LYS A 62 -2.41 -4.39 -12.29
CA LYS A 62 -1.57 -5.42 -11.67
C LYS A 62 -0.61 -4.82 -10.66
N VAL A 63 -0.19 -5.64 -9.71
CA VAL A 63 0.77 -5.28 -8.68
C VAL A 63 1.77 -6.41 -8.50
N ALA A 64 3.05 -6.07 -8.34
CA ALA A 64 4.09 -7.02 -7.97
C ALA A 64 4.55 -6.74 -6.55
N PHE A 65 4.76 -7.80 -5.77
CA PHE A 65 5.37 -7.69 -4.46
C PHE A 65 6.76 -8.31 -4.52
N ARG A 66 7.77 -7.52 -4.17
CA ARG A 66 9.17 -7.94 -4.24
C ARG A 66 9.67 -8.28 -2.86
N TYR A 67 10.20 -9.47 -2.73
CA TYR A 67 10.81 -10.00 -1.51
C TYR A 67 12.31 -10.17 -1.72
N ALA A 68 13.04 -10.53 -0.66
CA ALA A 68 14.49 -10.72 -0.76
C ALA A 68 14.86 -11.85 -1.74
N ASP A 69 13.99 -12.85 -1.88
CA ASP A 69 14.28 -14.10 -2.63
C ASP A 69 13.36 -14.32 -3.83
N ARG A 70 12.33 -13.48 -4.03
CA ARG A 70 11.36 -13.68 -5.10
C ARG A 70 10.53 -12.44 -5.36
N GLU A 71 9.79 -12.47 -6.48
CA GLU A 71 8.77 -11.50 -6.80
C GLU A 71 7.47 -12.26 -7.12
N GLU A 72 6.35 -11.72 -6.65
CA GLU A 72 5.02 -12.28 -6.91
C GLU A 72 4.18 -11.24 -7.64
N LEU A 73 3.55 -11.65 -8.74
CA LEU A 73 2.72 -10.78 -9.56
C LEU A 73 1.25 -11.17 -9.44
N TYR A 74 0.39 -10.18 -9.23
CA TYR A 74 -1.05 -10.34 -9.15
C TYR A 74 -1.72 -9.42 -10.15
N GLU A 75 -2.73 -9.91 -10.84
CA GLU A 75 -3.44 -9.19 -11.89
C GLU A 75 -4.92 -9.01 -11.53
N GLU A 76 -5.64 -8.25 -12.36
CA GLU A 76 -7.06 -8.00 -12.18
C GLU A 76 -7.81 -9.31 -11.91
N GLY A 77 -8.62 -9.30 -10.84
CA GLY A 77 -9.38 -10.47 -10.42
C GLY A 77 -8.67 -11.38 -9.43
N ASP A 78 -7.39 -11.14 -9.13
CA ASP A 78 -6.64 -11.94 -8.18
C ASP A 78 -6.80 -11.39 -6.76
N ALA A 79 -7.08 -12.29 -5.81
CA ALA A 79 -6.91 -12.00 -4.39
C ALA A 79 -5.48 -12.33 -4.01
N TYR A 80 -4.88 -11.54 -3.12
CA TYR A 80 -3.50 -11.78 -2.73
C TYR A 80 -3.30 -11.67 -1.23
N TYR A 81 -2.21 -12.29 -0.78
CA TYR A 81 -1.65 -12.10 0.53
C TYR A 81 -0.20 -11.70 0.39
N ALA A 82 0.15 -10.54 0.95
CA ALA A 82 1.53 -10.04 0.97
C ALA A 82 2.06 -10.13 2.39
N PRO A 83 2.88 -11.16 2.71
CA PRO A 83 3.49 -11.27 4.04
C PRO A 83 4.49 -10.15 4.28
N PRO A 84 4.90 -9.91 5.54
CA PRO A 84 5.91 -8.90 5.86
C PRO A 84 7.20 -9.10 5.07
N GLY A 85 7.92 -8.01 4.81
CA GLY A 85 9.21 -8.05 4.11
C GLY A 85 9.13 -7.81 2.62
N HIS A 86 8.11 -7.07 2.18
CA HIS A 86 7.92 -6.77 0.76
C HIS A 86 8.11 -5.29 0.44
N THR A 87 8.36 -4.99 -0.85
CA THR A 87 8.14 -3.68 -1.44
C THR A 87 7.21 -3.85 -2.63
N PRO A 88 6.13 -3.07 -2.73
CA PRO A 88 5.21 -3.20 -3.84
C PRO A 88 5.70 -2.43 -5.08
N LEU A 89 5.27 -2.90 -6.24
CA LEU A 89 5.42 -2.19 -7.50
C LEU A 89 4.04 -2.17 -8.16
N PHE A 90 3.47 -0.97 -8.32
CA PHE A 90 2.16 -0.79 -8.92
C PHE A 90 2.31 -0.32 -10.35
N TYR A 91 1.59 -0.96 -11.26
CA TYR A 91 1.60 -0.59 -12.68
C TYR A 91 0.50 0.45 -12.96
N ALA A 92 0.68 1.23 -14.01
CA ALA A 92 -0.29 2.25 -14.42
C ALA A 92 -1.69 1.64 -14.59
N GLY A 93 -2.70 2.33 -14.06
CA GLY A 93 -4.09 1.88 -14.13
C GLY A 93 -4.47 0.86 -13.05
N THR A 94 -3.61 0.62 -12.08
CA THR A 94 -3.90 -0.34 -11.01
C THR A 94 -4.82 0.26 -9.96
N GLU A 95 -5.83 -0.53 -9.57
CA GLU A 95 -6.70 -0.23 -8.43
C GLU A 95 -6.77 -1.49 -7.56
N VAL A 96 -6.53 -1.31 -6.27
CA VAL A 96 -6.58 -2.41 -5.31
C VAL A 96 -7.40 -2.02 -4.09
N VAL A 97 -7.96 -3.04 -3.43
CA VAL A 97 -8.46 -2.91 -2.06
C VAL A 97 -7.60 -3.79 -1.18
N GLU A 98 -7.11 -3.22 -0.06
CA GLU A 98 -6.24 -3.95 0.86
C GLU A 98 -6.76 -3.85 2.28
N PHE A 99 -6.59 -4.96 3.02
CA PHE A 99 -6.86 -5.02 4.45
C PHE A 99 -5.55 -5.26 5.18
N SER A 100 -5.30 -4.45 6.21
CA SER A 100 -4.07 -4.55 7.01
C SER A 100 -4.41 -4.44 8.50
N PRO A 101 -3.67 -5.13 9.39
CA PRO A 101 -3.87 -4.93 10.82
C PRO A 101 -3.62 -3.48 11.20
N THR A 102 -4.57 -2.86 11.90
CA THR A 102 -4.45 -1.46 12.30
C THR A 102 -3.22 -1.21 13.17
N GLU A 103 -2.87 -2.17 14.03
CA GLU A 103 -1.70 -2.06 14.90
C GLU A 103 -0.38 -2.04 14.12
N ALA A 104 -0.36 -2.58 12.90
CA ALA A 104 0.82 -2.54 12.06
C ALA A 104 1.06 -1.15 11.45
N PHE A 105 0.14 -0.24 11.65
CA PHE A 105 0.26 1.15 11.21
C PHE A 105 1.29 1.97 12.01
N ASP A 106 1.99 1.39 12.95
CA ASP A 106 3.20 2.00 13.51
C ASP A 106 4.18 2.37 12.40
N GLU A 107 4.14 1.63 11.29
CA GLU A 107 4.92 1.95 10.10
C GLU A 107 4.48 3.24 9.41
N ILE A 108 3.23 3.66 9.60
CA ILE A 108 2.72 4.90 8.98
C ILE A 108 3.55 6.11 9.36
N GLY A 109 4.06 6.16 10.59
CA GLY A 109 4.92 7.25 11.03
C GLY A 109 6.16 7.39 10.14
N VAL A 110 6.78 6.27 9.80
CA VAL A 110 7.96 6.25 8.91
C VAL A 110 7.55 6.60 7.47
N VAL A 111 6.49 5.98 6.97
CA VAL A 111 5.99 6.22 5.62
C VAL A 111 5.56 7.69 5.45
N ALA A 112 4.82 8.23 6.41
CA ALA A 112 4.38 9.62 6.37
C ALA A 112 5.56 10.58 6.38
N LYS A 113 6.59 10.31 7.19
CA LYS A 113 7.82 11.10 7.21
C LYS A 113 8.50 11.08 5.85
N ASN A 114 8.60 9.92 5.23
CA ASN A 114 9.24 9.76 3.93
C ASN A 114 8.43 10.46 2.83
N LEU A 115 7.10 10.40 2.91
CA LEU A 115 6.23 11.14 1.99
C LEU A 115 6.46 12.64 2.10
N ARG A 116 6.55 13.19 3.31
CA ARG A 116 6.83 14.62 3.52
C ARG A 116 8.19 15.01 2.96
N ALA A 117 9.20 14.14 3.11
CA ALA A 117 10.53 14.41 2.56
C ALA A 117 10.52 14.47 1.03
N LEU A 118 9.54 13.81 0.38
CA LEU A 118 9.34 13.86 -1.07
C LEU A 118 8.42 15.01 -1.50
N GLY A 119 7.96 15.85 -0.56
CA GLY A 119 7.10 16.98 -0.85
C GLY A 119 5.61 16.63 -0.93
N VAL A 120 5.22 15.47 -0.41
CA VAL A 120 3.82 15.03 -0.40
C VAL A 120 3.14 15.48 0.88
N GLU A 121 1.94 16.02 0.75
CA GLU A 121 1.11 16.40 1.87
C GLU A 121 0.27 15.18 2.32
N VAL A 122 0.35 14.86 3.59
CA VAL A 122 -0.39 13.72 4.18
C VAL A 122 -1.09 14.12 5.47
#